data_446c76b45702db8ee80a0781ecd38dc6
#
_entry.id   446c76b45702db8ee80a0781ecd38dc6
#
_cell.length_a   1.000
_cell.length_b   1.000
_cell.length_c   1.000
_cell.angle_alpha   90.00
_cell.angle_beta   90.00
_cell.angle_gamma   90.00
#
_symmetry.space_group_name_H-M   'P 1'
#
loop_
_entity.id
_entity.type
_entity.pdbx_description
1 polymer ?
#
loop_
_entity_poly.entity_id
_entity_poly.type
_entity_poly.pdbx_seq_one_letter_code
_entity_poly.pdbx_strand_id
1 'polypeptide(L)'
;MAIQISPNGRLMTIQTNDSSYQMLADKNGVLLHLYYGSSIGAEDLSDLIVRSDVGFSGNPEEAGLDRTYSLDTLPQEVASSGVGDFRDDSVRLAHPDGGCAADFRFESCEVVSGAYSIPGMPALYDT
;
A
#
# COMPACT_ATOMS: atom_id res chain seq x y z
N MET A 1 20.38 -5.43 5.35
CA MET A 1 18.96 -5.09 5.11
C MET A 1 18.16 -5.56 6.32
N ALA A 2 17.28 -4.73 6.83
CA ALA A 2 16.39 -5.07 7.95
C ALA A 2 14.94 -4.73 7.56
N ILE A 3 14.01 -5.62 7.93
CA ILE A 3 12.58 -5.38 7.79
C ILE A 3 12.01 -5.32 9.19
N GLN A 4 11.30 -4.26 9.50
CA GLN A 4 10.65 -4.04 10.79
C GLN A 4 9.16 -3.88 10.57
N ILE A 5 8.38 -4.55 11.41
CA ILE A 5 6.93 -4.46 11.41
C ILE A 5 6.49 -3.97 12.78
N SER A 6 5.61 -2.99 12.82
CA SER A 6 5.02 -2.48 14.06
C SER A 6 4.25 -3.56 14.82
N PRO A 7 4.07 -3.44 16.15
CA PRO A 7 3.38 -4.45 16.95
C PRO A 7 1.94 -4.77 16.49
N ASN A 8 1.27 -3.80 15.84
CA ASN A 8 -0.06 -4.00 15.28
C ASN A 8 -0.06 -4.57 13.85
N GLY A 9 1.13 -4.87 13.29
CA GLY A 9 1.30 -5.45 11.96
C GLY A 9 0.99 -4.50 10.79
N ARG A 10 0.80 -3.21 11.03
CA ARG A 10 0.30 -2.28 10.01
C ARG A 10 1.35 -1.35 9.42
N LEU A 11 2.39 -1.00 10.17
CA LEU A 11 3.50 -0.19 9.67
C LEU A 11 4.67 -1.10 9.34
N MET A 12 5.13 -1.05 8.11
CA MET A 12 6.23 -1.86 7.59
C MET A 12 7.36 -0.95 7.13
N THR A 13 8.56 -1.15 7.66
CA THR A 13 9.75 -0.40 7.28
C THR A 13 10.82 -1.36 6.77
N ILE A 14 11.24 -1.17 5.53
CA ILE A 14 12.33 -1.91 4.89
C ILE A 14 13.55 -0.99 4.88
N GLN A 15 14.65 -1.44 5.46
CA GLN A 15 15.88 -0.67 5.56
C GLN A 15 17.03 -1.36 4.85
N THR A 16 17.73 -0.61 4.03
CA THR A 16 19.07 -0.95 3.54
C THR A 16 20.12 -0.17 4.33
N ASN A 17 21.37 -0.21 3.90
CA ASN A 17 22.42 0.60 4.53
C ASN A 17 22.19 2.11 4.32
N ASP A 18 21.62 2.49 3.18
CA ASP A 18 21.57 3.88 2.71
C ASP A 18 20.14 4.38 2.51
N SER A 19 19.14 3.49 2.49
CA SER A 19 17.76 3.87 2.19
C SER A 19 16.73 3.20 3.10
N SER A 20 15.59 3.84 3.21
CA SER A 20 14.40 3.28 3.85
C SER A 20 13.21 3.38 2.91
N TYR A 21 12.38 2.36 2.97
CA TYR A 21 11.06 2.31 2.35
C TYR A 21 10.01 2.02 3.42
N GLN A 22 8.98 2.84 3.51
CA GLN A 22 7.96 2.67 4.55
C GLN A 22 6.56 2.65 3.95
N MET A 23 5.75 1.70 4.40
CA MET A 23 4.36 1.49 4.01
C MET A 23 3.48 1.39 5.25
N LEU A 24 2.23 1.78 5.09
CA LEU A 24 1.19 1.67 6.12
C LEU A 24 -0.05 0.99 5.57
N ALA A 25 -0.50 -0.07 6.22
CA ALA A 25 -1.87 -0.56 6.06
C ALA A 25 -2.79 0.27 6.96
N ASP A 26 -3.60 1.12 6.38
CA ASP A 26 -4.46 2.03 7.13
C ASP A 26 -5.64 1.29 7.82
N LYS A 27 -6.49 2.05 8.53
CA LYS A 27 -7.65 1.48 9.26
C LYS A 27 -8.66 0.77 8.35
N ASN A 28 -8.72 1.13 7.07
CA ASN A 28 -9.63 0.57 6.07
C ASN A 28 -8.97 -0.55 5.24
N GLY A 29 -7.73 -0.94 5.57
CA GLY A 29 -6.99 -1.99 4.88
C GLY A 29 -6.34 -1.53 3.57
N VAL A 30 -6.29 -0.24 3.30
CA VAL A 30 -5.59 0.27 2.12
C VAL A 30 -4.09 0.35 2.43
N LEU A 31 -3.27 -0.22 1.55
CA LEU A 31 -1.81 -0.16 1.68
C LEU A 31 -1.30 1.14 1.07
N LEU A 32 -0.73 1.98 1.92
CA LEU A 32 -0.28 3.33 1.57
C LEU A 32 1.25 3.42 1.59
N HIS A 33 1.78 4.12 0.59
CA HIS A 33 3.18 4.56 0.58
C HIS A 33 3.38 5.71 1.55
N LEU A 34 4.38 5.62 2.42
CA LEU A 34 4.73 6.71 3.33
C LEU A 34 6.03 7.40 2.93
N TYR A 35 7.06 6.61 2.64
CA TYR A 35 8.38 7.16 2.42
C TYR A 35 9.26 6.24 1.57
N TYR A 36 10.05 6.87 0.72
CA TYR A 36 11.22 6.27 0.09
C TYR A 36 12.33 7.31 0.00
N GLY A 37 13.49 7.02 0.54
CA GLY A 37 14.61 7.95 0.53
C GLY A 37 15.77 7.48 1.38
N SER A 38 16.61 8.43 1.84
CA SER A 38 17.71 8.15 2.73
C SER A 38 17.25 7.43 4.01
N SER A 39 18.14 6.65 4.61
CA SER A 39 17.83 5.87 5.82
C SER A 39 17.30 6.76 6.96
N ILE A 40 16.11 6.42 7.50
CA ILE A 40 15.41 7.18 8.55
C ILE A 40 15.19 6.41 9.86
N GLY A 41 15.67 5.19 9.97
CA GLY A 41 15.31 4.36 11.11
C GLY A 41 13.88 3.80 11.01
N ALA A 42 13.25 3.54 12.16
CA ALA A 42 11.91 2.92 12.25
C ALA A 42 10.83 3.89 12.75
N GLU A 43 11.02 5.18 12.57
CA GLU A 43 10.06 6.21 12.96
C GLU A 43 8.79 6.10 12.11
N ASP A 44 7.63 6.32 12.75
CA ASP A 44 6.34 6.31 12.07
C ASP A 44 6.13 7.64 11.33
N LEU A 45 6.06 7.59 10.01
CA LEU A 45 5.85 8.76 9.16
C LEU A 45 4.40 8.89 8.67
N SER A 46 3.45 8.21 9.28
CA SER A 46 2.03 8.25 8.89
C SER A 46 1.43 9.65 8.90
N ASP A 47 1.96 10.56 9.71
CA ASP A 47 1.54 11.96 9.77
C ASP A 47 1.89 12.76 8.49
N LEU A 48 2.75 12.23 7.62
CA LEU A 48 3.05 12.84 6.32
C LEU A 48 1.95 12.65 5.28
N ILE A 49 0.98 11.77 5.52
CA ILE A 49 -0.14 11.56 4.61
C ILE A 49 -1.03 12.81 4.61
N VAL A 50 -1.02 13.52 3.51
CA VAL A 50 -1.91 14.68 3.32
C VAL A 50 -3.30 14.21 2.95
N ARG A 51 -4.30 14.68 3.69
CA ARG A 51 -5.72 14.43 3.41
C ARG A 51 -6.42 15.76 3.19
N SER A 52 -7.22 15.85 2.13
CA SER A 52 -7.99 17.04 1.82
C SER A 52 -9.34 16.67 1.23
N ASP A 53 -10.37 17.46 1.50
CA ASP A 53 -11.66 17.32 0.81
C ASP A 53 -11.48 17.82 -0.64
N VAL A 54 -11.54 16.90 -1.58
CA VAL A 54 -11.40 17.17 -3.01
C VAL A 54 -12.75 17.30 -3.75
N GLY A 55 -13.84 17.29 -3.00
CA GLY A 55 -15.18 17.57 -3.50
C GLY A 55 -15.87 16.39 -4.15
N PHE A 56 -15.52 16.04 -5.38
CA PHE A 56 -16.25 15.06 -6.20
C PHE A 56 -15.64 13.66 -6.24
N SER A 57 -14.57 13.39 -5.52
CA SER A 57 -14.02 12.03 -5.53
C SER A 57 -14.93 11.06 -4.80
N GLY A 58 -15.03 9.85 -5.35
CA GLY A 58 -15.71 8.74 -4.71
C GLY A 58 -14.97 8.32 -3.46
N ASN A 59 -15.64 8.32 -2.32
CA ASN A 59 -15.11 7.78 -1.09
C ASN A 59 -15.60 6.33 -0.93
N PRO A 60 -14.76 5.40 -0.49
CA PRO A 60 -15.21 4.06 -0.18
C PRO A 60 -16.20 4.08 0.99
N GLU A 61 -17.08 3.09 1.05
CA GLU A 61 -18.12 3.00 2.08
C GLU A 61 -17.54 3.04 3.50
N GLU A 62 -16.38 2.43 3.69
CA GLU A 62 -15.67 2.37 4.98
C GLU A 62 -15.21 3.74 5.49
N ALA A 63 -15.06 4.72 4.59
CA ALA A 63 -14.73 6.09 4.98
C ALA A 63 -15.92 6.79 5.67
N GLY A 64 -17.13 6.32 5.46
CA GLY A 64 -18.34 6.90 6.03
C GLY A 64 -18.53 8.36 5.59
N LEU A 65 -18.59 9.28 6.55
CA LEU A 65 -18.74 10.72 6.28
C LEU A 65 -17.42 11.48 6.14
N ASP A 66 -16.27 10.78 6.20
CA ASP A 66 -14.95 11.42 6.05
C ASP A 66 -14.68 11.76 4.59
N ARG A 67 -15.01 12.97 4.19
CA ARG A 67 -14.80 13.47 2.83
C ARG A 67 -13.32 13.71 2.49
N THR A 68 -12.43 13.63 3.47
CA THR A 68 -10.98 13.73 3.25
C THR A 68 -10.34 12.40 2.90
N TYR A 69 -11.10 11.30 3.02
CA TYR A 69 -10.63 9.97 2.66
C TYR A 69 -11.03 9.63 1.23
N SER A 70 -10.12 9.82 0.31
CA SER A 70 -10.33 9.52 -1.10
C SER A 70 -9.20 8.68 -1.65
N LEU A 71 -9.53 7.52 -2.26
CA LEU A 71 -8.55 6.66 -2.88
C LEU A 71 -7.84 7.33 -4.06
N ASP A 72 -8.49 8.29 -4.71
CA ASP A 72 -7.93 9.07 -5.82
C ASP A 72 -6.76 9.98 -5.40
N THR A 73 -6.69 10.35 -4.13
CA THR A 73 -5.64 11.26 -3.60
C THR A 73 -4.67 10.58 -2.64
N LEU A 74 -5.05 9.45 -2.05
CA LEU A 74 -4.18 8.72 -1.15
C LEU A 74 -3.02 8.06 -1.91
N PRO A 75 -1.81 8.04 -1.34
CA PRO A 75 -0.63 7.43 -1.95
C PRO A 75 -0.68 5.90 -1.85
N GLN A 76 -1.56 5.27 -2.63
CA GLN A 76 -1.70 3.81 -2.62
C GLN A 76 -0.46 3.13 -3.21
N GLU A 77 -0.02 2.03 -2.60
CA GLU A 77 1.01 1.14 -3.17
C GLU A 77 0.48 0.35 -4.38
N VAL A 78 -0.79 -0.02 -4.33
CA VAL A 78 -1.46 -0.78 -5.39
C VAL A 78 -2.77 -0.09 -5.72
N ALA A 79 -2.77 0.72 -6.76
CA ALA A 79 -3.98 1.32 -7.30
C ALA A 79 -4.73 0.32 -8.19
N SER A 80 -6.04 0.28 -8.08
CA SER A 80 -6.91 -0.61 -8.85
C SER A 80 -8.17 0.10 -9.33
N SER A 81 -8.73 -0.40 -10.44
CA SER A 81 -9.94 0.16 -11.06
C SER A 81 -11.21 -0.15 -10.27
N GLY A 82 -12.18 0.75 -10.34
CA GLY A 82 -13.56 0.49 -9.94
C GLY A 82 -13.89 0.75 -8.48
N VAL A 83 -12.92 1.28 -7.71
CA VAL A 83 -13.08 1.53 -6.25
C VAL A 83 -12.95 3.02 -5.88
N GLY A 84 -13.03 3.91 -6.85
CA GLY A 84 -12.97 5.36 -6.61
C GLY A 84 -11.58 5.98 -6.78
N ASP A 85 -10.61 5.23 -7.29
CA ASP A 85 -9.36 5.74 -7.81
C ASP A 85 -9.50 5.92 -9.33
N PHE A 86 -9.26 7.12 -9.84
CA PHE A 86 -9.36 7.46 -11.27
C PHE A 86 -7.99 7.64 -11.93
N ARG A 87 -6.92 7.36 -11.21
CA ARG A 87 -5.56 7.34 -11.74
C ARG A 87 -5.31 6.05 -12.52
N ASP A 88 -4.17 5.97 -13.20
CA ASP A 88 -3.75 4.75 -13.89
C ASP A 88 -3.59 3.58 -12.90
N ASP A 89 -4.13 2.44 -13.28
CA ASP A 89 -4.09 1.23 -12.46
C ASP A 89 -2.68 0.64 -12.41
N SER A 90 -2.25 0.25 -11.21
CA SER A 90 -1.04 -0.58 -11.06
C SER A 90 -1.27 -2.01 -11.53
N VAL A 91 -2.51 -2.49 -11.40
CA VAL A 91 -2.92 -3.84 -11.80
C VAL A 91 -4.24 -3.76 -12.55
N ARG A 92 -4.30 -4.38 -13.72
CA ARG A 92 -5.55 -4.55 -14.49
C ARG A 92 -6.01 -5.99 -14.41
N LEU A 93 -7.27 -6.16 -14.02
CA LEU A 93 -7.94 -7.45 -13.99
C LEU A 93 -9.08 -7.47 -15.01
N ALA A 94 -9.33 -8.64 -15.55
CA ALA A 94 -10.51 -8.91 -16.35
C ALA A 94 -11.21 -10.15 -15.77
N HIS A 95 -12.41 -9.96 -15.29
CA HIS A 95 -13.24 -11.05 -14.78
C HIS A 95 -13.96 -11.77 -15.94
N PRO A 96 -14.32 -13.05 -15.77
CA PRO A 96 -15.02 -13.81 -16.82
C PRO A 96 -16.34 -13.20 -17.26
N ASP A 97 -16.99 -12.40 -16.42
CA ASP A 97 -18.22 -11.67 -16.71
C ASP A 97 -18.02 -10.36 -17.46
N GLY A 98 -16.74 -9.99 -17.74
CA GLY A 98 -16.37 -8.76 -18.41
C GLY A 98 -16.12 -7.57 -17.45
N GLY A 99 -16.31 -7.75 -16.14
CA GLY A 99 -15.97 -6.76 -15.13
C GLY A 99 -14.46 -6.56 -15.02
N CYS A 100 -14.04 -5.35 -14.63
CA CYS A 100 -12.62 -5.02 -14.40
C CYS A 100 -12.35 -4.39 -13.03
N ALA A 101 -13.36 -4.27 -12.18
CA ALA A 101 -13.19 -3.72 -10.85
C ALA A 101 -12.42 -4.68 -9.94
N ALA A 102 -11.48 -4.13 -9.19
CA ALA A 102 -10.72 -4.87 -8.19
C ALA A 102 -10.50 -4.01 -6.95
N ASP A 103 -10.73 -4.57 -5.78
CA ASP A 103 -10.51 -3.92 -4.49
C ASP A 103 -9.47 -4.70 -3.71
N PHE A 104 -8.21 -4.25 -3.78
CA PHE A 104 -7.12 -4.88 -3.05
C PHE A 104 -7.02 -4.30 -1.65
N ARG A 105 -7.13 -5.18 -0.66
CA ARG A 105 -7.01 -4.82 0.75
C ARG A 105 -5.87 -5.61 1.39
N PHE A 106 -5.14 -4.93 2.26
CA PHE A 106 -4.09 -5.56 3.05
C PHE A 106 -4.70 -6.56 4.02
N GLU A 107 -4.20 -7.78 3.98
CA GLU A 107 -4.60 -8.86 4.88
C GLU A 107 -3.55 -9.06 5.96
N SER A 108 -2.32 -9.37 5.55
CA SER A 108 -1.22 -9.64 6.48
C SER A 108 0.13 -9.45 5.80
N CYS A 109 1.19 -9.36 6.61
CA CYS A 109 2.57 -9.42 6.14
C CYS A 109 3.38 -10.38 7.01
N GLU A 110 4.38 -10.99 6.39
CA GLU A 110 5.30 -11.90 7.04
C GLU A 110 6.74 -11.56 6.63
N VAL A 111 7.65 -11.65 7.57
CA VAL A 111 9.09 -11.52 7.31
C VAL A 111 9.71 -12.90 7.34
N VAL A 112 10.27 -13.30 6.21
CA VAL A 112 11.00 -14.57 6.09
C VAL A 112 12.50 -14.31 5.97
N SER A 113 13.31 -15.21 6.49
CA SER A 113 14.76 -15.14 6.37
C SER A 113 15.22 -15.77 5.06
N GLY A 114 16.10 -15.06 4.35
CA GLY A 114 16.68 -15.53 3.08
C GLY A 114 15.87 -15.07 1.85
N ALA A 115 16.25 -15.59 0.68
CA ALA A 115 15.56 -15.31 -0.55
C ALA A 115 14.20 -16.00 -0.59
N TYR A 116 13.14 -15.21 -0.80
CA TYR A 116 11.78 -15.74 -0.94
C TYR A 116 11.44 -15.96 -2.41
N SER A 117 10.81 -17.08 -2.71
CA SER A 117 10.25 -17.34 -4.05
C SER A 117 8.76 -17.63 -3.98
N ILE A 118 8.02 -17.03 -4.90
CA ILE A 118 6.58 -17.31 -5.06
C ILE A 118 6.45 -18.55 -5.95
N PRO A 119 5.75 -19.60 -5.53
CA PRO A 119 5.55 -20.79 -6.36
C PRO A 119 4.98 -20.44 -7.74
N GLY A 120 5.63 -20.92 -8.80
CA GLY A 120 5.23 -20.66 -10.20
C GLY A 120 5.68 -19.32 -10.77
N MET A 121 6.43 -18.50 -10.03
CA MET A 121 7.02 -17.25 -10.49
C MET A 121 8.55 -17.36 -10.58
N PRO A 122 9.20 -16.55 -11.44
CA PRO A 122 10.66 -16.46 -11.43
C PRO A 122 11.18 -16.05 -10.05
N ALA A 123 12.19 -16.75 -9.55
CA ALA A 123 12.84 -16.41 -8.29
C ALA A 123 13.92 -15.34 -8.51
N LEU A 124 14.03 -14.40 -7.56
CA LEU A 124 15.19 -13.54 -7.43
C LEU A 124 16.28 -14.31 -6.66
N TYR A 125 17.47 -14.33 -7.18
CA TYR A 125 18.62 -14.90 -6.51
C TYR A 125 19.32 -13.80 -5.72
N ASP A 126 19.66 -14.10 -4.48
CA ASP A 126 20.55 -13.29 -3.68
C ASP A 126 21.99 -13.51 -4.20
N THR A 127 22.66 -12.44 -4.62
CA THR A 127 24.03 -12.48 -5.17
C THR A 127 25.03 -12.00 -4.14
#